data_e377feee14f49e6834c68c63069518c1
#
_entry.id   e377feee14f49e6834c68c63069518c1
#
_cell.length_a   1.000
_cell.length_b   1.000
_cell.length_c   1.000
_cell.angle_alpha   90.00
_cell.angle_beta   90.00
_cell.angle_gamma   90.00
#
_symmetry.space_group_name_H-M   'P 1'
#
loop_
_entity.id
_entity.type
_entity.pdbx_description
1 polymer ?
#
loop_
_entity_poly.entity_id
_entity_poly.type
_entity_poly.pdbx_seq_one_letter_code
_entity_poly.pdbx_strand_id
1 'polypeptide(L)'
;MIRLSGKAYAVAENEQKKWMDIIFEEQPYLANVYPGDTREIGIIFCIDQAEVEYFNLGVNPIFRETYILGNVSVKEKGYYITESCIGCGKCMKHCPQKCIEKGTPFVIRQEHCLHCGNCYEKCPVKAVIRK
;
A
#
# COMPACT_ATOMS: atom_id res chain seq x y z
N MET A 1 0.69 -7.93 -4.79
CA MET A 1 -0.50 -7.20 -4.27
C MET A 1 -0.32 -5.71 -4.54
N ILE A 2 -1.39 -5.05 -4.96
CA ILE A 2 -1.39 -3.59 -5.17
C ILE A 2 -2.37 -2.98 -4.18
N ARG A 3 -1.97 -1.91 -3.50
CA ARG A 3 -2.82 -1.07 -2.66
C ARG A 3 -2.82 0.34 -3.24
N LEU A 4 -4.00 0.90 -3.45
CA LEU A 4 -4.18 2.25 -3.94
C LEU A 4 -4.88 3.06 -2.86
N SER A 5 -4.32 4.22 -2.52
CA SER A 5 -4.85 5.14 -1.53
C SER A 5 -4.96 6.53 -2.15
N GLY A 6 -6.18 6.95 -2.42
CA GLY A 6 -6.45 8.24 -3.06
C GLY A 6 -7.89 8.67 -2.87
N LYS A 7 -8.25 9.78 -3.50
CA LYS A 7 -9.62 10.28 -3.53
C LYS A 7 -10.27 9.87 -4.85
N ALA A 8 -11.37 9.11 -4.76
CA ALA A 8 -12.19 8.76 -5.91
C ALA A 8 -13.32 9.78 -6.06
N TYR A 9 -13.65 10.13 -7.29
CA TYR A 9 -14.81 10.95 -7.64
C TYR A 9 -15.53 10.36 -8.86
N ALA A 10 -16.85 10.48 -8.89
CA ALA A 10 -17.62 10.03 -10.03
C ALA A 10 -17.27 10.88 -11.26
N VAL A 11 -17.06 10.23 -12.38
CA VAL A 11 -16.88 10.91 -13.68
C VAL A 11 -18.17 11.65 -14.02
N ALA A 12 -18.08 12.79 -14.73
CA ALA A 12 -19.23 13.58 -15.14
C ALA A 12 -20.24 12.73 -15.93
N GLU A 13 -21.53 12.95 -15.69
CA GLU A 13 -22.63 12.14 -16.23
C GLU A 13 -22.56 11.98 -17.75
N ASN A 14 -22.24 13.05 -18.46
CA ASN A 14 -22.09 13.06 -19.93
C ASN A 14 -20.86 12.28 -20.43
N GLU A 15 -19.91 11.92 -19.57
CA GLU A 15 -18.73 11.15 -19.93
C GLU A 15 -18.80 9.68 -19.45
N GLN A 16 -19.75 9.32 -18.61
CA GLN A 16 -19.90 7.97 -18.04
C GLN A 16 -19.92 6.90 -19.13
N LYS A 17 -20.73 7.08 -20.16
CA LYS A 17 -20.87 6.13 -21.27
C LYS A 17 -19.54 5.94 -22.02
N LYS A 18 -18.85 7.03 -22.34
CA LYS A 18 -17.55 7.00 -23.03
C LYS A 18 -16.52 6.16 -22.25
N TRP A 19 -16.40 6.43 -20.96
CA TRP A 19 -15.45 5.69 -20.11
C TRP A 19 -15.88 4.24 -19.90
N MET A 20 -17.17 3.97 -19.82
CA MET A 20 -17.69 2.61 -19.76
C MET A 20 -17.30 1.82 -21.01
N ASP A 21 -17.49 2.41 -22.20
CA ASP A 21 -17.15 1.78 -23.49
C ASP A 21 -15.64 1.47 -23.54
N ILE A 22 -14.78 2.42 -23.16
CA ILE A 22 -13.31 2.24 -23.12
C ILE A 22 -12.94 1.10 -22.18
N ILE A 23 -13.49 1.06 -20.95
CA ILE A 23 -13.17 0.04 -19.97
C ILE A 23 -13.57 -1.36 -20.46
N PHE A 24 -14.72 -1.50 -21.11
CA PHE A 24 -15.16 -2.79 -21.65
C PHE A 24 -14.38 -3.21 -22.91
N GLU A 25 -13.85 -2.26 -23.68
CA GLU A 25 -12.94 -2.53 -24.77
C GLU A 25 -11.57 -3.02 -24.25
N GLU A 26 -11.01 -2.35 -23.26
CA GLU A 26 -9.72 -2.72 -22.63
C GLU A 26 -9.80 -4.00 -21.81
N GLN A 27 -10.97 -4.33 -21.24
CA GLN A 27 -11.22 -5.45 -20.37
C GLN A 27 -12.43 -6.29 -20.87
N PRO A 28 -12.30 -7.01 -22.00
CA PRO A 28 -13.45 -7.70 -22.63
C PRO A 28 -14.14 -8.74 -21.73
N TYR A 29 -13.41 -9.32 -20.77
CA TYR A 29 -13.99 -10.29 -19.82
C TYR A 29 -15.12 -9.70 -18.96
N LEU A 30 -15.19 -8.38 -18.81
CA LEU A 30 -16.26 -7.73 -18.05
C LEU A 30 -17.64 -7.97 -18.70
N ALA A 31 -17.71 -8.20 -20.01
CA ALA A 31 -18.95 -8.56 -20.69
C ALA A 31 -19.51 -9.93 -20.25
N ASN A 32 -18.68 -10.81 -19.68
CA ASN A 32 -19.14 -12.06 -19.09
C ASN A 32 -19.84 -11.83 -17.74
N VAL A 33 -19.49 -10.75 -17.03
CA VAL A 33 -20.08 -10.40 -15.74
C VAL A 33 -21.31 -9.50 -15.92
N TYR A 34 -21.21 -8.54 -16.86
CA TYR A 34 -22.24 -7.54 -17.17
C TYR A 34 -22.59 -7.61 -18.68
N PRO A 35 -23.35 -8.64 -19.11
CA PRO A 35 -23.68 -8.82 -20.52
C PRO A 35 -24.70 -7.77 -20.99
N GLY A 36 -24.53 -7.31 -22.24
CA GLY A 36 -25.45 -6.36 -22.90
C GLY A 36 -25.64 -5.07 -22.09
N ASP A 37 -26.88 -4.65 -21.95
CA ASP A 37 -27.24 -3.38 -21.31
C ASP A 37 -27.09 -3.41 -19.76
N THR A 38 -26.83 -4.58 -19.16
CA THR A 38 -26.65 -4.67 -17.71
C THR A 38 -25.45 -3.86 -17.21
N ARG A 39 -24.49 -3.54 -18.07
CA ARG A 39 -23.35 -2.66 -17.76
C ARG A 39 -23.77 -1.22 -17.42
N GLU A 40 -24.96 -0.77 -17.85
CA GLU A 40 -25.46 0.60 -17.62
C GLU A 40 -25.80 0.90 -16.17
N ILE A 41 -25.89 -0.12 -15.30
CA ILE A 41 -26.05 0.06 -13.86
C ILE A 41 -24.74 0.53 -13.19
N GLY A 42 -23.61 0.38 -13.88
CA GLY A 42 -22.30 0.76 -13.35
C GLY A 42 -22.11 2.27 -13.33
N ILE A 43 -21.38 2.75 -12.33
CA ILE A 43 -20.91 4.13 -12.24
C ILE A 43 -19.40 4.14 -12.30
N ILE A 44 -18.82 4.93 -13.20
CA ILE A 44 -17.38 5.08 -13.34
C ILE A 44 -16.87 6.12 -12.39
N PHE A 45 -15.87 5.72 -11.59
CA PHE A 45 -15.09 6.62 -10.74
C PHE A 45 -13.69 6.80 -11.32
N CYS A 46 -13.17 7.99 -11.18
CA CYS A 46 -11.79 8.33 -11.50
C CYS A 46 -10.97 8.51 -10.22
N ILE A 47 -9.72 8.05 -10.26
CA ILE A 47 -8.68 8.34 -9.27
C ILE A 47 -7.47 8.83 -10.03
N ASP A 48 -7.24 10.14 -10.01
CA ASP A 48 -6.13 10.80 -10.71
C ASP A 48 -5.00 11.23 -9.77
N GLN A 49 -5.26 11.15 -8.46
CA GLN A 49 -4.30 11.47 -7.41
C GLN A 49 -4.32 10.36 -6.36
N ALA A 50 -3.23 9.60 -6.30
CA ALA A 50 -3.13 8.48 -5.37
C ALA A 50 -1.68 8.12 -5.05
N GLU A 51 -1.51 7.51 -3.89
CA GLU A 51 -0.35 6.71 -3.53
C GLU A 51 -0.65 5.25 -3.91
N VAL A 52 0.23 4.63 -4.68
CA VAL A 52 0.11 3.23 -5.10
C VAL A 52 1.26 2.45 -4.48
N GLU A 53 0.95 1.50 -3.61
CA GLU A 53 1.92 0.60 -3.01
C GLU A 53 1.88 -0.76 -3.73
N TYR A 54 2.99 -1.16 -4.31
CA TYR A 54 3.18 -2.49 -4.88
C TYR A 54 3.91 -3.39 -3.86
N PHE A 55 3.37 -4.58 -3.63
CA PHE A 55 3.97 -5.59 -2.77
C PHE A 55 4.28 -6.85 -3.57
N ASN A 56 5.53 -7.21 -3.67
CA ASN A 56 5.95 -8.51 -4.14
C ASN A 56 6.03 -9.47 -2.95
N LEU A 57 5.01 -10.31 -2.82
CA LEU A 57 4.93 -11.32 -1.75
C LEU A 57 5.56 -12.66 -2.14
N GLY A 58 6.02 -12.79 -3.38
CA GLY A 58 6.66 -14.01 -3.90
C GLY A 58 8.16 -14.10 -3.58
N VAL A 59 8.72 -13.07 -2.94
CA VAL A 59 10.14 -13.02 -2.52
C VAL A 59 10.28 -12.98 -1.01
N ASN A 60 11.42 -13.40 -0.49
CA ASN A 60 11.69 -13.39 0.94
C ASN A 60 13.08 -12.77 1.22
N PRO A 61 13.17 -11.65 1.96
CA PRO A 61 12.03 -10.87 2.48
C PRO A 61 11.15 -10.29 1.36
N ILE A 62 9.91 -9.94 1.70
CA ILE A 62 9.02 -9.26 0.75
C ILE A 62 9.67 -7.99 0.23
N PHE A 63 9.25 -7.56 -0.95
CA PHE A 63 9.65 -6.27 -1.50
C PHE A 63 8.44 -5.36 -1.64
N ARG A 64 8.58 -4.10 -1.23
CA ARG A 64 7.55 -3.06 -1.34
C ARG A 64 8.11 -1.84 -2.04
N GLU A 65 7.32 -1.31 -2.92
CA GLU A 65 7.62 -0.10 -3.68
C GLU A 65 6.41 0.83 -3.69
N THR A 66 6.65 2.13 -3.67
CA THR A 66 5.60 3.15 -3.64
C THR A 66 5.73 4.03 -4.87
N TYR A 67 4.61 4.20 -5.56
CA TYR A 67 4.48 5.07 -6.74
C TYR A 67 3.47 6.17 -6.46
N ILE A 68 3.63 7.28 -7.13
CA ILE A 68 2.73 8.43 -7.05
C ILE A 68 2.00 8.60 -8.36
N LEU A 69 0.68 8.65 -8.27
CA LEU A 69 -0.19 9.06 -9.36
C LEU A 69 -0.63 10.51 -9.12
N GLY A 70 -0.38 11.39 -10.09
CA GLY A 70 -0.70 12.81 -9.98
C GLY A 70 0.20 13.57 -9.00
N ASN A 71 -0.34 14.58 -8.34
CA ASN A 71 0.40 15.47 -7.45
C ASN A 71 0.00 15.28 -5.98
N VAL A 72 0.42 14.17 -5.40
CA VAL A 72 0.13 13.81 -3.99
C VAL A 72 1.42 13.78 -3.19
N SER A 73 1.40 14.35 -1.99
CA SER A 73 2.51 14.18 -1.04
C SER A 73 2.41 12.82 -0.37
N VAL A 74 3.48 12.03 -0.47
CA VAL A 74 3.59 10.76 0.26
C VAL A 74 3.70 11.05 1.74
N LYS A 75 2.81 10.46 2.54
CA LYS A 75 2.98 10.44 3.99
C LYS A 75 3.90 9.28 4.35
N GLU A 76 4.94 9.57 5.12
CA GLU A 76 5.74 8.51 5.70
C GLU A 76 4.84 7.59 6.54
N LYS A 77 4.86 6.31 6.23
CA LYS A 77 4.11 5.27 6.94
C LYS A 77 5.06 4.20 7.42
N GLY A 78 4.75 3.60 8.53
CA GLY A 78 5.51 2.45 9.01
C GLY A 78 5.94 2.57 10.46
N TYR A 79 6.92 1.75 10.81
CA TYR A 79 7.49 1.71 12.15
C TYR A 79 8.95 2.14 12.10
N TYR A 80 9.34 2.95 13.06
CA TYR A 80 10.69 3.53 13.15
C TYR A 80 11.22 3.32 14.55
N ILE A 81 12.52 3.04 14.67
CA ILE A 81 13.19 2.85 15.95
C ILE A 81 13.89 4.16 16.30
N THR A 82 13.60 4.68 17.48
CA THR A 82 14.13 5.95 18.00
C THR A 82 15.45 5.75 18.75
N GLU A 83 16.11 6.85 19.08
CA GLU A 83 17.34 6.88 19.89
C GLU A 83 17.16 6.30 21.30
N SER A 84 15.94 6.12 21.78
CA SER A 84 15.64 5.42 23.05
C SER A 84 15.89 3.92 22.98
N CYS A 85 16.35 3.40 21.82
CA CYS A 85 16.64 1.99 21.64
C CYS A 85 17.83 1.53 22.49
N ILE A 86 17.62 0.50 23.30
CA ILE A 86 18.65 -0.10 24.17
C ILE A 86 19.38 -1.29 23.50
N GLY A 87 19.17 -1.56 22.23
CA GLY A 87 19.85 -2.63 21.52
C GLY A 87 19.48 -4.08 21.95
N CYS A 88 18.35 -4.29 22.61
CA CYS A 88 18.00 -5.61 23.19
C CYS A 88 17.65 -6.71 22.18
N GLY A 89 17.47 -6.37 20.90
CA GLY A 89 17.21 -7.31 19.80
C GLY A 89 15.84 -7.98 19.76
N LYS A 90 14.92 -7.69 20.71
CA LYS A 90 13.58 -8.32 20.75
C LYS A 90 12.78 -8.05 19.46
N CYS A 91 12.79 -6.81 18.97
CA CYS A 91 12.10 -6.44 17.73
C CYS A 91 12.62 -7.26 16.53
N MET A 92 13.92 -7.41 16.39
CA MET A 92 14.57 -8.18 15.33
C MET A 92 14.21 -9.67 15.40
N LYS A 93 14.20 -10.27 16.60
CA LYS A 93 13.85 -11.68 16.83
C LYS A 93 12.40 -11.98 16.42
N HIS A 94 11.47 -11.03 16.62
CA HIS A 94 10.05 -11.20 16.37
C HIS A 94 9.61 -10.66 15.00
N CYS A 95 10.53 -10.12 14.19
CA CYS A 95 10.21 -9.64 12.85
C CYS A 95 10.00 -10.81 11.89
N PRO A 96 8.80 -11.00 11.30
CA PRO A 96 8.55 -12.10 10.38
C PRO A 96 9.34 -11.98 9.08
N GLN A 97 9.66 -10.74 8.66
CA GLN A 97 10.42 -10.48 7.44
C GLN A 97 11.92 -10.33 7.68
N LYS A 98 12.36 -10.40 8.95
CA LYS A 98 13.78 -10.20 9.34
C LYS A 98 14.39 -8.90 8.77
N CYS A 99 13.55 -7.88 8.57
CA CYS A 99 13.93 -6.61 7.97
C CYS A 99 14.45 -5.56 8.97
N ILE A 100 14.88 -5.99 10.16
CA ILE A 100 15.45 -5.10 11.18
C ILE A 100 16.94 -5.40 11.30
N GLU A 101 17.74 -4.39 11.06
CA GLU A 101 19.19 -4.45 11.11
C GLU A 101 19.71 -3.91 12.44
N LYS A 102 20.85 -4.47 12.87
CA LYS A 102 21.58 -3.97 14.04
C LYS A 102 22.20 -2.60 13.73
N GLY A 103 22.09 -1.71 14.71
CA GLY A 103 22.66 -0.37 14.66
C GLY A 103 22.50 0.30 16.03
N THR A 104 22.76 1.58 16.13
CA THR A 104 22.57 2.39 17.32
C THR A 104 21.92 3.71 16.89
N PRO A 105 20.56 3.75 16.82
CA PRO A 105 19.55 2.68 17.08
C PRO A 105 19.50 1.60 15.99
N PHE A 106 18.74 0.52 16.23
CA PHE A 106 18.43 -0.48 15.20
C PHE A 106 17.61 0.17 14.08
N VAL A 107 17.70 -0.36 12.84
CA VAL A 107 17.04 0.22 11.67
C VAL A 107 16.07 -0.78 11.06
N ILE A 108 14.84 -0.32 10.74
CA ILE A 108 13.84 -1.12 10.01
C ILE A 108 13.96 -0.78 8.52
N ARG A 109 14.25 -1.78 7.70
CA ARG A 109 14.24 -1.65 6.24
C ARG A 109 12.81 -1.58 5.75
N GLN A 110 12.36 -0.38 5.38
CA GLN A 110 10.96 -0.13 5.03
C GLN A 110 10.52 -0.87 3.76
N GLU A 111 11.42 -1.07 2.82
CA GLU A 111 11.20 -1.82 1.58
C GLU A 111 10.85 -3.30 1.80
N HIS A 112 11.16 -3.83 2.98
CA HIS A 112 10.90 -5.21 3.38
C HIS A 112 9.89 -5.30 4.53
N CYS A 113 9.35 -4.17 4.98
CA CYS A 113 8.48 -4.14 6.15
C CYS A 113 7.00 -4.38 5.78
N LEU A 114 6.37 -5.38 6.42
CA LEU A 114 4.93 -5.65 6.31
C LEU A 114 4.04 -4.65 7.05
N HIS A 115 4.62 -3.76 7.85
CA HIS A 115 3.89 -2.91 8.78
C HIS A 115 2.99 -3.67 9.77
N CYS A 116 3.38 -4.88 10.17
CA CYS A 116 2.59 -5.75 11.06
C CYS A 116 2.55 -5.30 12.52
N GLY A 117 3.46 -4.40 12.96
CA GLY A 117 3.48 -3.86 14.32
C GLY A 117 4.17 -4.73 15.37
N ASN A 118 4.62 -5.96 15.07
CA ASN A 118 5.26 -6.83 16.07
C ASN A 118 6.45 -6.18 16.80
N CYS A 119 7.26 -5.41 16.08
CA CYS A 119 8.39 -4.70 16.67
C CYS A 119 7.94 -3.64 17.68
N TYR A 120 6.83 -2.96 17.41
CA TYR A 120 6.21 -1.97 18.30
C TYR A 120 5.70 -2.63 19.59
N GLU A 121 4.90 -3.69 19.45
CA GLU A 121 4.30 -4.41 20.58
C GLU A 121 5.36 -5.08 21.48
N LYS A 122 6.44 -5.59 20.89
CA LYS A 122 7.47 -6.33 21.63
C LYS A 122 8.59 -5.46 22.20
N CYS A 123 8.56 -4.13 21.95
CA CYS A 123 9.59 -3.24 22.47
C CYS A 123 9.41 -2.95 23.96
N PRO A 124 10.35 -3.39 24.84
CA PRO A 124 10.17 -3.23 26.29
C PRO A 124 10.30 -1.77 26.76
N VAL A 125 11.01 -0.95 25.99
CA VAL A 125 11.25 0.47 26.28
C VAL A 125 10.45 1.42 25.40
N LYS A 126 9.51 0.88 24.61
CA LYS A 126 8.66 1.63 23.67
C LYS A 126 9.44 2.56 22.70
N ALA A 127 10.66 2.15 22.35
CA ALA A 127 11.51 2.88 21.41
C ALA A 127 11.07 2.77 19.95
N VAL A 128 10.04 1.98 19.62
CA VAL A 128 9.48 1.88 18.27
C VAL A 128 8.27 2.80 18.19
N ILE A 129 8.24 3.67 17.19
CA ILE A 129 7.11 4.57 16.93
C ILE A 129 6.42 4.18 15.62
N ARG A 130 5.17 4.56 15.47
CA ARG A 130 4.40 4.45 14.23
C ARG A 130 4.21 5.85 13.63
N LYS A 131 4.52 5.98 12.36
CA LYS A 131 4.18 7.16 11.54
C LYS A 131 2.98 6.87 10.63
#